data_e687d955ad7314c7dcd9bc873339eb89
#
_entry.id   e687d955ad7314c7dcd9bc873339eb89
#
_cell.length_a   1.000
_cell.length_b   1.000
_cell.length_c   1.000
_cell.angle_alpha   90.00
_cell.angle_beta   90.00
_cell.angle_gamma   90.00
#
_symmetry.space_group_name_H-M   'P 1'
#
loop_
_entity.id
_entity.type
_entity.pdbx_description
1 polymer ?
#
loop_
_entity_poly.entity_id
_entity_poly.type
_entity_poly.pdbx_seq_one_letter_code
_entity_poly.pdbx_strand_id
1 'polypeptide(L)'
;MTLFSLLQSSPALLLSVCFVLGLFVGSFLNVVVYRLPLMMQTTWRRECKEFLQQDSQETTQETATESAGENSGTDQTPQPFNLMVPRSACPSCNSMITAWQNIPVISWLILRGKCGNCKHPISIEYPLVELLTAILSLAVAYKFGASIQLIFALLFTWSLVSLALIDFHTTLLPDSITLPLLWLGLLISLVPVFVSAPDAIVGAAAGYMILWIVFQTFKLITGKEGMGFGDFKLLAALGAWLGWAKLPLVILLSSLTGAIIGIMMMVLFKHQRSQAIPFGPYLAIAGWIALMWGDQIVAMYTGQMGL
;
A
#
# COMPACT_ATOMS: atom_id res chain seq x y z
N MET A 1 -14.45 -20.05 -28.64
CA MET A 1 -14.36 -18.67 -28.12
C MET A 1 -13.41 -18.66 -26.93
N THR A 2 -12.37 -17.86 -26.95
CA THR A 2 -11.51 -17.69 -25.77
C THR A 2 -12.21 -16.81 -24.73
N LEU A 3 -11.89 -16.98 -23.44
CA LEU A 3 -12.42 -16.14 -22.36
C LEU A 3 -12.23 -14.65 -22.68
N PHE A 4 -11.11 -14.30 -23.27
CA PHE A 4 -10.79 -12.94 -23.66
C PHE A 4 -11.76 -12.37 -24.72
N SER A 5 -12.11 -13.16 -25.74
CA SER A 5 -13.08 -12.72 -26.76
C SER A 5 -14.48 -12.55 -26.19
N LEU A 6 -14.87 -13.36 -25.21
CA LEU A 6 -16.14 -13.18 -24.47
C LEU A 6 -16.17 -11.89 -23.66
N LEU A 7 -15.06 -11.56 -22.97
CA LEU A 7 -14.96 -10.33 -22.20
C LEU A 7 -14.93 -9.07 -23.07
N GLN A 8 -14.38 -9.19 -24.29
CA GLN A 8 -14.43 -8.09 -25.27
C GLN A 8 -15.82 -7.87 -25.85
N SER A 9 -16.57 -8.95 -26.07
CA SER A 9 -17.92 -8.86 -26.67
C SER A 9 -19.01 -8.39 -25.71
N SER A 10 -18.78 -8.50 -24.38
CA SER A 10 -19.78 -8.13 -23.37
C SER A 10 -19.16 -7.24 -22.28
N PRO A 11 -19.27 -5.89 -22.42
CA PRO A 11 -18.80 -4.96 -21.40
C PRO A 11 -19.43 -5.20 -20.02
N ALA A 12 -20.69 -5.58 -19.95
CA ALA A 12 -21.35 -5.88 -18.70
C ALA A 12 -20.73 -7.08 -17.97
N LEU A 13 -20.35 -8.13 -18.72
CA LEU A 13 -19.65 -9.27 -18.15
C LEU A 13 -18.27 -8.89 -17.63
N LEU A 14 -17.50 -8.09 -18.38
CA LEU A 14 -16.19 -7.60 -17.95
C LEU A 14 -16.30 -6.81 -16.63
N LEU A 15 -17.23 -5.86 -16.56
CA LEU A 15 -17.46 -5.04 -15.37
C LEU A 15 -17.85 -5.89 -14.16
N SER A 16 -18.76 -6.87 -14.36
CA SER A 16 -19.18 -7.78 -13.30
C SER A 16 -18.03 -8.64 -12.79
N VAL A 17 -17.21 -9.19 -13.69
CA VAL A 17 -16.03 -10.00 -13.34
C VAL A 17 -15.02 -9.17 -12.56
N CYS A 18 -14.69 -7.95 -13.03
CA CYS A 18 -13.74 -7.07 -12.34
C CYS A 18 -14.27 -6.60 -10.98
N PHE A 19 -15.58 -6.37 -10.85
CA PHE A 19 -16.19 -6.02 -9.57
C PHE A 19 -16.08 -7.17 -8.57
N VAL A 20 -16.45 -8.37 -8.96
CA VAL A 20 -16.37 -9.57 -8.10
C VAL A 20 -14.91 -9.89 -7.76
N LEU A 21 -13.99 -9.79 -8.72
CA LEU A 21 -12.56 -9.97 -8.49
C LEU A 21 -12.06 -8.91 -7.49
N GLY A 22 -12.47 -7.66 -7.64
CA GLY A 22 -12.14 -6.57 -6.72
C GLY A 22 -12.61 -6.82 -5.29
N LEU A 23 -13.80 -7.44 -5.09
CA LEU A 23 -14.27 -7.85 -3.77
C LEU A 23 -13.32 -8.89 -3.12
N PHE A 24 -12.96 -9.94 -3.87
CA PHE A 24 -12.05 -10.97 -3.34
C PHE A 24 -10.67 -10.45 -3.07
N VAL A 25 -10.13 -9.62 -3.97
CA VAL A 25 -8.84 -8.97 -3.75
C VAL A 25 -8.92 -8.04 -2.53
N GLY A 26 -9.97 -7.25 -2.38
CA GLY A 26 -10.17 -6.38 -1.20
C GLY A 26 -10.17 -7.17 0.12
N SER A 27 -10.82 -8.34 0.15
CA SER A 27 -10.76 -9.23 1.31
C SER A 27 -9.33 -9.73 1.60
N PHE A 28 -8.56 -10.06 0.56
CA PHE A 28 -7.15 -10.40 0.72
C PHE A 28 -6.30 -9.19 1.16
N LEU A 29 -6.55 -8.00 0.62
CA LEU A 29 -5.84 -6.77 1.03
C LEU A 29 -6.05 -6.46 2.52
N ASN A 30 -7.21 -6.73 3.09
CA ASN A 30 -7.42 -6.61 4.54
C ASN A 30 -6.41 -7.48 5.33
N VAL A 31 -6.12 -8.69 4.84
CA VAL A 31 -5.10 -9.56 5.47
C VAL A 31 -3.71 -8.98 5.30
N VAL A 32 -3.37 -8.46 4.11
CA VAL A 32 -2.07 -7.84 3.83
C VAL A 32 -1.86 -6.62 4.71
N VAL A 33 -2.83 -5.71 4.77
CA VAL A 33 -2.78 -4.47 5.55
C VAL A 33 -2.53 -4.74 7.03
N TYR A 34 -3.16 -5.78 7.58
CA TYR A 34 -3.00 -6.14 8.99
C TYR A 34 -1.68 -6.91 9.26
N ARG A 35 -1.36 -7.93 8.44
CA ARG A 35 -0.26 -8.85 8.74
C ARG A 35 1.11 -8.35 8.31
N LEU A 36 1.21 -7.67 7.17
CA LEU A 36 2.50 -7.27 6.64
C LEU A 36 3.28 -6.34 7.59
N PRO A 37 2.69 -5.30 8.19
CA PRO A 37 3.40 -4.48 9.19
C PRO A 37 3.83 -5.28 10.43
N LEU A 38 3.00 -6.22 10.90
CA LEU A 38 3.35 -7.08 12.02
C LEU A 38 4.53 -8.00 11.70
N MET A 39 4.55 -8.58 10.48
CA MET A 39 5.68 -9.38 10.01
C MET A 39 6.97 -8.57 9.97
N MET A 40 6.91 -7.36 9.43
CA MET A 40 8.06 -6.44 9.39
C MET A 40 8.57 -6.11 10.81
N GLN A 41 7.67 -5.76 11.72
CA GLN A 41 8.05 -5.46 13.10
C GLN A 41 8.66 -6.66 13.82
N THR A 42 8.15 -7.86 13.59
CA THR A 42 8.70 -9.08 14.21
C THR A 42 10.09 -9.40 13.65
N THR A 43 10.30 -9.20 12.34
CA THR A 43 11.62 -9.38 11.71
C THR A 43 12.63 -8.38 12.27
N TRP A 44 12.28 -7.08 12.31
CA TRP A 44 13.17 -6.05 12.87
C TRP A 44 13.52 -6.28 14.33
N ARG A 45 12.55 -6.71 15.15
CA ARG A 45 12.82 -7.05 16.55
C ARG A 45 13.77 -8.23 16.69
N ARG A 46 13.69 -9.22 15.80
CA ARG A 46 14.60 -10.36 15.79
C ARG A 46 16.00 -9.93 15.39
N GLU A 47 16.13 -9.18 14.30
CA GLU A 47 17.41 -8.66 13.82
C GLU A 47 18.10 -7.79 14.89
N CYS A 48 17.36 -6.90 15.56
CA CYS A 48 17.89 -6.12 16.67
C CYS A 48 18.39 -7.00 17.83
N LYS A 49 17.66 -8.06 18.18
CA LYS A 49 18.08 -8.97 19.25
C LYS A 49 19.34 -9.76 18.87
N GLU A 50 19.41 -10.25 17.65
CA GLU A 50 20.56 -10.96 17.12
C GLU A 50 21.81 -10.05 17.13
N PHE A 51 21.66 -8.80 16.68
CA PHE A 51 22.73 -7.80 16.71
C PHE A 51 23.24 -7.53 18.15
N LEU A 52 22.33 -7.29 19.10
CA LEU A 52 22.71 -7.05 20.51
C LEU A 52 23.35 -8.27 21.17
N GLN A 53 22.99 -9.48 20.77
CA GLN A 53 23.60 -10.71 21.27
C GLN A 53 25.03 -10.90 20.73
N GLN A 54 25.28 -10.55 19.47
CA GLN A 54 26.63 -10.59 18.87
C GLN A 54 27.55 -9.60 19.57
N ASP A 55 27.11 -8.35 19.80
CA ASP A 55 27.87 -7.32 20.50
C ASP A 55 28.24 -7.75 21.94
N SER A 56 27.32 -8.45 22.61
CA SER A 56 27.55 -8.98 23.96
C SER A 56 28.56 -10.15 23.97
N GLN A 57 28.62 -10.93 22.91
CA GLN A 57 29.61 -12.05 22.80
C GLN A 57 31.02 -11.55 22.48
N GLU A 58 31.16 -10.53 21.65
CA GLU A 58 32.45 -9.92 21.37
C GLU A 58 33.08 -9.28 22.63
N THR A 59 32.24 -8.62 23.45
CA THR A 59 32.69 -7.97 24.70
C THR A 59 33.06 -9.00 25.79
N THR A 60 32.47 -10.21 25.75
CA THR A 60 32.68 -11.25 26.77
C THR A 60 33.91 -12.13 26.46
N GLN A 61 34.41 -12.13 25.20
CA GLN A 61 35.65 -12.86 24.87
C GLN A 61 36.93 -12.22 25.42
N GLU A 62 36.90 -10.94 25.82
CA GLU A 62 38.04 -10.30 26.47
C GLU A 62 38.15 -10.57 28.00
N THR A 63 37.10 -11.15 28.64
CA THR A 63 37.09 -11.39 30.08
C THR A 63 36.34 -12.68 30.45
N ALA A 64 36.79 -13.85 30.02
CA ALA A 64 36.14 -15.06 30.52
C ALA A 64 37.14 -16.14 30.98
N THR A 65 37.24 -16.23 32.30
CA THR A 65 37.46 -17.51 32.99
C THR A 65 36.22 -17.79 33.87
N GLU A 66 35.63 -18.98 33.60
CA GLU A 66 34.74 -19.76 34.49
C GLU A 66 33.45 -19.16 35.06
N SER A 67 32.32 -19.58 34.53
CA SER A 67 31.33 -20.37 35.29
C SER A 67 30.17 -20.82 34.40
N ALA A 68 30.00 -22.12 34.32
CA ALA A 68 28.85 -22.79 33.69
C ALA A 68 27.61 -22.56 34.54
N GLY A 69 26.56 -22.01 33.93
CA GLY A 69 25.23 -21.91 34.49
C GLY A 69 24.20 -22.27 33.40
N GLU A 70 23.66 -23.48 33.46
CA GLU A 70 22.54 -23.95 32.64
C GLU A 70 21.33 -23.07 32.84
N ASN A 71 20.93 -22.33 31.85
CA ASN A 71 19.56 -21.82 31.72
C ASN A 71 18.91 -22.49 30.52
N SER A 72 18.20 -23.58 30.80
CA SER A 72 17.24 -24.22 29.90
C SER A 72 16.04 -23.31 29.68
N GLY A 73 16.19 -22.30 28.79
CA GLY A 73 15.09 -21.60 28.16
C GLY A 73 14.47 -22.53 27.13
N THR A 74 13.23 -22.97 27.36
CA THR A 74 12.42 -23.74 26.42
C THR A 74 12.41 -23.03 25.06
N ASP A 75 13.12 -23.61 24.11
CA ASP A 75 13.18 -23.23 22.71
C ASP A 75 11.84 -23.55 22.05
N GLN A 76 10.86 -22.69 22.29
CA GLN A 76 9.62 -22.68 21.50
C GLN A 76 10.00 -22.17 20.12
N THR A 77 10.23 -23.09 19.19
CA THR A 77 10.36 -22.76 17.77
C THR A 77 9.21 -21.82 17.39
N PRO A 78 9.48 -20.57 17.01
CA PRO A 78 8.42 -19.62 16.70
C PRO A 78 7.62 -20.18 15.54
N GLN A 79 6.31 -20.39 15.74
CA GLN A 79 5.44 -20.83 14.65
C GLN A 79 5.54 -19.82 13.49
N PRO A 80 5.65 -20.30 12.25
CA PRO A 80 5.82 -19.43 11.11
C PRO A 80 4.62 -18.49 10.99
N PHE A 81 4.83 -17.20 11.19
CA PHE A 81 3.83 -16.17 11.00
C PHE A 81 4.02 -15.52 9.62
N ASN A 82 3.08 -15.79 8.71
CA ASN A 82 3.11 -15.26 7.34
C ASN A 82 1.69 -14.88 6.89
N LEU A 83 1.51 -14.46 5.63
CA LEU A 83 0.20 -14.05 5.08
C LEU A 83 -0.83 -15.20 5.08
N MET A 84 -0.40 -16.45 5.08
CA MET A 84 -1.27 -17.63 5.00
C MET A 84 -1.45 -18.32 6.35
N VAL A 85 -0.43 -18.29 7.23
CA VAL A 85 -0.40 -19.01 8.51
C VAL A 85 -0.13 -18.02 9.64
N PRO A 86 -0.89 -18.10 10.77
CA PRO A 86 -2.06 -18.94 11.04
C PRO A 86 -3.31 -18.52 10.26
N ARG A 87 -4.33 -19.38 10.19
CA ARG A 87 -5.62 -19.02 9.56
C ARG A 87 -6.28 -17.86 10.32
N SER A 88 -7.12 -17.11 9.62
CA SER A 88 -7.88 -16.01 10.24
C SER A 88 -8.81 -16.53 11.33
N ALA A 89 -8.76 -15.90 12.50
CA ALA A 89 -9.56 -16.26 13.67
C ALA A 89 -10.11 -15.00 14.33
N CYS A 90 -11.17 -15.17 15.11
CA CYS A 90 -11.73 -14.08 15.89
C CYS A 90 -10.74 -13.67 17.01
N PRO A 91 -10.40 -12.37 17.18
CA PRO A 91 -9.45 -11.93 18.20
C PRO A 91 -9.93 -12.14 19.64
N SER A 92 -11.25 -12.27 19.85
CA SER A 92 -11.82 -12.44 21.20
C SER A 92 -12.00 -13.89 21.62
N CYS A 93 -12.38 -14.81 20.72
CA CYS A 93 -12.68 -16.19 21.08
C CYS A 93 -11.81 -17.22 20.34
N ASN A 94 -10.86 -16.78 19.53
CA ASN A 94 -9.96 -17.60 18.72
C ASN A 94 -10.65 -18.64 17.81
N SER A 95 -11.99 -18.56 17.64
CA SER A 95 -12.69 -19.43 16.70
C SER A 95 -12.22 -19.13 15.26
N MET A 96 -11.89 -20.18 14.52
CA MET A 96 -11.46 -20.04 13.13
C MET A 96 -12.59 -19.52 12.25
N ILE A 97 -12.25 -18.58 11.35
CA ILE A 97 -13.19 -18.06 10.35
C ILE A 97 -13.34 -19.10 9.25
N THR A 98 -14.58 -19.51 8.99
CA THR A 98 -14.89 -20.46 7.91
C THR A 98 -14.88 -19.76 6.54
N ALA A 99 -14.74 -20.53 5.45
CA ALA A 99 -14.74 -19.98 4.11
C ALA A 99 -16.01 -19.14 3.80
N TRP A 100 -17.18 -19.58 4.29
CA TRP A 100 -18.44 -18.84 4.14
C TRP A 100 -18.46 -17.50 4.89
N GLN A 101 -17.80 -17.43 6.03
CA GLN A 101 -17.65 -16.20 6.83
C GLN A 101 -16.61 -15.24 6.23
N ASN A 102 -15.88 -15.68 5.22
CA ASN A 102 -14.90 -14.87 4.51
C ASN A 102 -15.41 -14.41 3.12
N ILE A 103 -16.70 -14.60 2.81
CA ILE A 103 -17.30 -14.05 1.59
C ILE A 103 -17.37 -12.52 1.76
N PRO A 104 -16.73 -11.75 0.85
CA PRO A 104 -16.61 -10.31 1.01
C PRO A 104 -17.98 -9.64 1.12
N VAL A 105 -18.06 -8.64 2.01
CA VAL A 105 -19.25 -7.81 2.28
C VAL A 105 -20.47 -8.63 2.75
N ILE A 106 -20.82 -9.70 2.02
CA ILE A 106 -22.01 -10.52 2.26
C ILE A 106 -21.97 -11.16 3.65
N SER A 107 -20.83 -11.72 4.06
CA SER A 107 -20.72 -12.38 5.37
C SER A 107 -20.90 -11.35 6.51
N TRP A 108 -20.36 -10.16 6.37
CA TRP A 108 -20.52 -9.09 7.35
C TRP A 108 -21.97 -8.64 7.48
N LEU A 109 -22.70 -8.54 6.37
CA LEU A 109 -24.14 -8.20 6.35
C LEU A 109 -24.98 -9.30 7.00
N ILE A 110 -24.75 -10.58 6.65
CA ILE A 110 -25.47 -11.73 7.23
C ILE A 110 -25.21 -11.84 8.74
N LEU A 111 -23.97 -11.64 9.17
CA LEU A 111 -23.58 -11.68 10.57
C LEU A 111 -23.91 -10.39 11.33
N ARG A 112 -24.45 -9.37 10.65
CA ARG A 112 -24.77 -8.04 11.20
C ARG A 112 -23.58 -7.41 11.91
N GLY A 113 -22.39 -7.54 11.33
CA GLY A 113 -21.15 -6.99 11.89
C GLY A 113 -20.69 -7.64 13.21
N LYS A 114 -21.06 -8.89 13.49
CA LYS A 114 -20.71 -9.58 14.74
C LYS A 114 -20.13 -10.96 14.47
N CYS A 115 -19.20 -11.40 15.32
CA CYS A 115 -18.67 -12.75 15.27
C CYS A 115 -19.80 -13.80 15.38
N GLY A 116 -19.77 -14.83 14.52
CA GLY A 116 -20.75 -15.91 14.53
C GLY A 116 -20.80 -16.67 15.86
N ASN A 117 -19.67 -16.77 16.57
CA ASN A 117 -19.54 -17.51 17.83
C ASN A 117 -19.77 -16.63 19.08
N CYS A 118 -18.92 -15.64 19.32
CA CYS A 118 -18.94 -14.84 20.56
C CYS A 118 -19.67 -13.49 20.44
N LYS A 119 -20.21 -13.15 19.28
CA LYS A 119 -20.93 -11.89 19.00
C LYS A 119 -20.07 -10.62 19.16
N HIS A 120 -18.75 -10.74 19.28
CA HIS A 120 -17.84 -9.60 19.29
C HIS A 120 -18.00 -8.79 17.99
N PRO A 121 -18.01 -7.43 18.06
CA PRO A 121 -18.20 -6.59 16.86
C PRO A 121 -17.02 -6.74 15.90
N ILE A 122 -17.34 -6.83 14.59
CA ILE A 122 -16.37 -6.83 13.49
C ILE A 122 -16.32 -5.43 12.92
N SER A 123 -15.12 -4.86 12.77
CA SER A 123 -14.93 -3.51 12.21
C SER A 123 -15.62 -3.35 10.85
N ILE A 124 -16.27 -2.21 10.66
CA ILE A 124 -16.86 -1.82 9.37
C ILE A 124 -15.79 -1.54 8.31
N GLU A 125 -14.56 -1.35 8.71
CA GLU A 125 -13.43 -1.12 7.82
C GLU A 125 -13.24 -2.27 6.83
N TYR A 126 -13.40 -3.53 7.27
CA TYR A 126 -13.26 -4.70 6.41
C TYR A 126 -14.18 -4.65 5.17
N PRO A 127 -15.52 -4.56 5.31
CA PRO A 127 -16.39 -4.47 4.16
C PRO A 127 -16.23 -3.16 3.37
N LEU A 128 -15.79 -2.06 3.99
CA LEU A 128 -15.50 -0.82 3.28
C LEU A 128 -14.30 -0.97 2.34
N VAL A 129 -13.21 -1.59 2.78
CA VAL A 129 -12.05 -1.86 1.94
C VAL A 129 -12.39 -2.79 0.78
N GLU A 130 -13.18 -3.84 1.03
CA GLU A 130 -13.65 -4.76 0.01
C GLU A 130 -14.49 -4.04 -1.05
N LEU A 131 -15.44 -3.24 -0.64
CA LEU A 131 -16.31 -2.48 -1.55
C LEU A 131 -15.53 -1.40 -2.30
N LEU A 132 -14.64 -0.66 -1.62
CA LEU A 132 -13.78 0.34 -2.25
C LEU A 132 -12.92 -0.31 -3.35
N THR A 133 -12.25 -1.43 -3.04
CA THR A 133 -11.42 -2.15 -4.01
C THR A 133 -12.24 -2.62 -5.20
N ALA A 134 -13.47 -3.09 -4.98
CA ALA A 134 -14.37 -3.51 -6.05
C ALA A 134 -14.81 -2.32 -6.94
N ILE A 135 -15.17 -1.19 -6.35
CA ILE A 135 -15.56 0.03 -7.08
C ILE A 135 -14.39 0.57 -7.91
N LEU A 136 -13.18 0.62 -7.32
CA LEU A 136 -11.99 1.06 -8.05
C LEU A 136 -11.66 0.09 -9.20
N SER A 137 -11.78 -1.21 -8.99
CA SER A 137 -11.59 -2.23 -10.05
C SER A 137 -12.62 -2.07 -11.18
N LEU A 138 -13.87 -1.79 -10.84
CA LEU A 138 -14.93 -1.52 -11.81
C LEU A 138 -14.63 -0.25 -12.62
N ALA A 139 -14.19 0.83 -11.97
CA ALA A 139 -13.83 2.08 -12.64
C ALA A 139 -12.65 1.89 -13.60
N VAL A 140 -11.63 1.12 -13.21
CA VAL A 140 -10.50 0.76 -14.07
C VAL A 140 -10.97 -0.08 -15.26
N ALA A 141 -11.84 -1.07 -15.04
CA ALA A 141 -12.40 -1.89 -16.11
C ALA A 141 -13.25 -1.08 -17.08
N TYR A 142 -14.02 -0.12 -16.59
CA TYR A 142 -14.80 0.79 -17.42
C TYR A 142 -13.92 1.64 -18.34
N LYS A 143 -12.78 2.13 -17.81
CA LYS A 143 -11.87 2.99 -18.58
C LYS A 143 -11.06 2.22 -19.63
N PHE A 144 -10.46 1.10 -19.23
CA PHE A 144 -9.47 0.40 -20.07
C PHE A 144 -10.07 -0.73 -20.92
N GLY A 145 -11.32 -1.15 -20.64
CA GLY A 145 -11.94 -2.26 -21.34
C GLY A 145 -11.15 -3.57 -21.19
N ALA A 146 -11.44 -4.58 -22.00
CA ALA A 146 -10.69 -5.83 -22.02
C ALA A 146 -9.38 -5.66 -22.81
N SER A 147 -8.35 -5.17 -22.15
CA SER A 147 -7.02 -4.85 -22.71
C SER A 147 -5.91 -5.32 -21.77
N ILE A 148 -4.68 -5.33 -22.27
CA ILE A 148 -3.49 -5.58 -21.44
C ILE A 148 -3.31 -4.47 -20.38
N GLN A 149 -3.70 -3.25 -20.71
CA GLN A 149 -3.68 -2.12 -19.79
C GLN A 149 -4.55 -2.35 -18.56
N LEU A 150 -5.72 -3.02 -18.72
CA LEU A 150 -6.60 -3.35 -17.61
C LEU A 150 -5.89 -4.18 -16.54
N ILE A 151 -5.14 -5.21 -16.94
CA ILE A 151 -4.46 -6.11 -16.00
C ILE A 151 -3.46 -5.32 -15.14
N PHE A 152 -2.62 -4.54 -15.80
CA PHE A 152 -1.62 -3.75 -15.10
C PHE A 152 -2.24 -2.61 -14.28
N ALA A 153 -3.27 -1.95 -14.78
CA ALA A 153 -4.00 -0.91 -14.04
C ALA A 153 -4.69 -1.45 -12.78
N LEU A 154 -5.21 -2.69 -12.82
CA LEU A 154 -5.75 -3.36 -11.64
C LEU A 154 -4.66 -3.65 -10.60
N LEU A 155 -3.51 -4.22 -11.03
CA LEU A 155 -2.38 -4.48 -10.13
C LEU A 155 -1.87 -3.18 -9.48
N PHE A 156 -1.74 -2.11 -10.25
CA PHE A 156 -1.38 -0.79 -9.77
C PHE A 156 -2.40 -0.29 -8.72
N THR A 157 -3.68 -0.34 -9.05
CA THR A 157 -4.77 0.09 -8.16
C THR A 157 -4.74 -0.66 -6.83
N TRP A 158 -4.65 -2.00 -6.85
CA TRP A 158 -4.62 -2.82 -5.64
C TRP A 158 -3.36 -2.58 -4.79
N SER A 159 -2.22 -2.36 -5.43
CA SER A 159 -0.98 -1.96 -4.74
C SER A 159 -1.13 -0.62 -4.04
N LEU A 160 -1.72 0.38 -4.71
CA LEU A 160 -1.97 1.69 -4.10
C LEU A 160 -2.97 1.63 -2.95
N VAL A 161 -4.04 0.85 -3.07
CA VAL A 161 -5.00 0.64 -1.97
C VAL A 161 -4.30 0.04 -0.75
N SER A 162 -3.48 -1.01 -0.94
CA SER A 162 -2.75 -1.62 0.16
C SER A 162 -1.75 -0.67 0.81
N LEU A 163 -0.95 0.06 0.01
CA LEU A 163 0.03 1.02 0.52
C LEU A 163 -0.64 2.18 1.27
N ALA A 164 -1.75 2.72 0.73
CA ALA A 164 -2.50 3.78 1.38
C ALA A 164 -3.06 3.36 2.74
N LEU A 165 -3.62 2.15 2.84
CA LEU A 165 -4.18 1.64 4.09
C LEU A 165 -3.08 1.28 5.11
N ILE A 166 -1.97 0.69 4.67
CA ILE A 166 -0.85 0.39 5.57
C ILE A 166 -0.28 1.69 6.14
N ASP A 167 -0.03 2.68 5.28
CA ASP A 167 0.52 3.97 5.73
C ASP A 167 -0.45 4.71 6.64
N PHE A 168 -1.75 4.66 6.35
CA PHE A 168 -2.78 5.27 7.20
C PHE A 168 -2.78 4.70 8.63
N HIS A 169 -2.54 3.38 8.80
CA HIS A 169 -2.54 2.73 10.11
C HIS A 169 -1.19 2.75 10.82
N THR A 170 -0.11 2.69 10.08
CA THR A 170 1.22 2.42 10.65
C THR A 170 2.27 3.47 10.32
N THR A 171 1.94 4.44 9.45
CA THR A 171 2.89 5.41 8.90
C THR A 171 4.12 4.76 8.25
N LEU A 172 3.93 3.56 7.69
CA LEU A 172 4.96 2.77 7.02
C LEU A 172 4.55 2.46 5.59
N LEU A 173 5.49 2.60 4.66
CA LEU A 173 5.33 2.16 3.27
C LEU A 173 6.28 0.98 3.02
N PRO A 174 5.77 -0.26 2.97
CA PRO A 174 6.59 -1.46 2.83
C PRO A 174 7.34 -1.53 1.50
N ASP A 175 8.65 -1.72 1.56
CA ASP A 175 9.49 -1.92 0.38
C ASP A 175 9.09 -3.18 -0.41
N SER A 176 8.52 -4.17 0.27
CA SER A 176 8.00 -5.40 -0.36
C SER A 176 6.84 -5.17 -1.32
N ILE A 177 6.19 -3.98 -1.30
CA ILE A 177 5.16 -3.59 -2.26
C ILE A 177 5.69 -2.46 -3.15
N THR A 178 6.32 -1.43 -2.59
CA THR A 178 6.75 -0.24 -3.34
C THR A 178 7.83 -0.56 -4.37
N LEU A 179 8.85 -1.37 -4.02
CA LEU A 179 9.92 -1.71 -4.96
C LEU A 179 9.46 -2.63 -6.09
N PRO A 180 8.71 -3.73 -5.84
CA PRO A 180 8.12 -4.50 -6.94
C PRO A 180 7.21 -3.68 -7.84
N LEU A 181 6.42 -2.75 -7.28
CA LEU A 181 5.58 -1.85 -8.05
C LEU A 181 6.43 -0.94 -8.97
N LEU A 182 7.51 -0.35 -8.46
CA LEU A 182 8.43 0.48 -9.22
C LEU A 182 9.08 -0.33 -10.37
N TRP A 183 9.63 -1.51 -10.06
CA TRP A 183 10.28 -2.35 -11.07
C TRP A 183 9.30 -2.85 -12.12
N LEU A 184 8.08 -3.21 -11.71
CA LEU A 184 7.03 -3.60 -12.65
C LEU A 184 6.70 -2.45 -13.61
N GLY A 185 6.59 -1.20 -13.12
CA GLY A 185 6.37 -0.02 -13.94
C GLY A 185 7.46 0.18 -15.00
N LEU A 186 8.74 0.03 -14.58
CA LEU A 186 9.87 0.11 -15.49
C LEU A 186 9.86 -1.03 -16.52
N LEU A 187 9.56 -2.26 -16.11
CA LEU A 187 9.54 -3.41 -17.03
C LEU A 187 8.43 -3.31 -18.07
N ILE A 188 7.22 -2.92 -17.68
CA ILE A 188 6.10 -2.78 -18.62
C ILE A 188 6.30 -1.60 -19.59
N SER A 189 7.13 -0.61 -19.26
CA SER A 189 7.44 0.49 -20.17
C SER A 189 8.30 0.08 -21.34
N LEU A 190 8.98 -1.08 -21.30
CA LEU A 190 9.71 -1.67 -22.43
C LEU A 190 8.74 -2.03 -23.57
N VAL A 191 7.52 -2.41 -23.23
CA VAL A 191 6.39 -2.49 -24.18
C VAL A 191 5.45 -1.36 -23.76
N PRO A 192 5.38 -0.23 -24.50
CA PRO A 192 4.79 1.01 -24.00
C PRO A 192 3.28 0.87 -23.71
N VAL A 193 2.95 0.26 -22.58
CA VAL A 193 1.56 -0.01 -22.15
C VAL A 193 0.90 1.30 -21.71
N PHE A 194 1.59 2.10 -20.87
CA PHE A 194 1.13 3.40 -20.40
C PHE A 194 2.03 4.54 -20.85
N VAL A 195 3.35 4.35 -20.74
CA VAL A 195 4.37 5.36 -21.08
C VAL A 195 5.58 4.68 -21.73
N SER A 196 6.41 5.47 -22.43
CA SER A 196 7.65 4.98 -23.02
C SER A 196 8.73 4.71 -21.95
N ALA A 197 9.70 3.83 -22.25
CA ALA A 197 10.77 3.51 -21.30
C ALA A 197 11.60 4.76 -20.89
N PRO A 198 11.96 5.70 -21.79
CA PRO A 198 12.63 6.93 -21.36
C PRO A 198 11.79 7.76 -20.39
N ASP A 199 10.48 7.91 -20.64
CA ASP A 199 9.59 8.67 -19.75
C ASP A 199 9.41 8.00 -18.39
N ALA A 200 9.36 6.66 -18.36
CA ALA A 200 9.29 5.89 -17.14
C ALA A 200 10.56 6.02 -16.29
N ILE A 201 11.74 5.93 -16.91
CA ILE A 201 13.04 6.05 -16.24
C ILE A 201 13.22 7.47 -15.68
N VAL A 202 12.98 8.49 -16.51
CA VAL A 202 13.04 9.89 -16.07
C VAL A 202 12.01 10.15 -14.98
N GLY A 203 10.79 9.63 -15.14
CA GLY A 203 9.72 9.73 -14.16
C GLY A 203 10.09 9.11 -12.81
N ALA A 204 10.66 7.90 -12.79
CA ALA A 204 11.12 7.25 -11.58
C ALA A 204 12.22 8.05 -10.87
N ALA A 205 13.24 8.48 -11.62
CA ALA A 205 14.35 9.27 -11.09
C ALA A 205 13.88 10.62 -10.57
N ALA A 206 13.07 11.35 -11.35
CA ALA A 206 12.53 12.65 -10.96
C ALA A 206 11.61 12.52 -9.72
N GLY A 207 10.73 11.51 -9.69
CA GLY A 207 9.83 11.26 -8.55
C GLY A 207 10.59 11.06 -7.25
N TYR A 208 11.66 10.26 -7.27
CA TYR A 208 12.52 10.09 -6.10
C TYR A 208 13.22 11.38 -5.71
N MET A 209 13.89 12.01 -6.68
CA MET A 209 14.78 13.16 -6.44
C MET A 209 14.02 14.40 -5.96
N ILE A 210 12.82 14.67 -6.47
CA ILE A 210 12.02 15.83 -6.06
C ILE A 210 11.74 15.78 -4.56
N LEU A 211 11.20 14.67 -4.05
CA LEU A 211 10.91 14.56 -2.61
C LEU A 211 12.20 14.47 -1.78
N TRP A 212 13.25 13.83 -2.29
CA TRP A 212 14.54 13.79 -1.61
C TRP A 212 15.15 15.20 -1.45
N ILE A 213 15.09 16.04 -2.49
CA ILE A 213 15.57 17.43 -2.43
C ILE A 213 14.75 18.23 -1.41
N VAL A 214 13.41 18.09 -1.42
CA VAL A 214 12.53 18.76 -0.44
C VAL A 214 12.88 18.30 0.98
N PHE A 215 13.06 17.01 1.20
CA PHE A 215 13.47 16.46 2.49
C PHE A 215 14.81 17.00 2.96
N GLN A 216 15.85 16.99 2.12
CA GLN A 216 17.17 17.50 2.48
C GLN A 216 17.14 18.99 2.76
N THR A 217 16.42 19.76 1.97
CA THR A 217 16.26 21.20 2.20
C THR A 217 15.56 21.46 3.54
N PHE A 218 14.49 20.74 3.82
CA PHE A 218 13.78 20.86 5.11
C PHE A 218 14.67 20.45 6.29
N LYS A 219 15.42 19.35 6.18
CA LYS A 219 16.35 18.89 7.21
C LYS A 219 17.47 19.91 7.46
N LEU A 220 18.03 20.53 6.42
CA LEU A 220 19.05 21.56 6.54
C LEU A 220 18.53 22.83 7.24
N ILE A 221 17.27 23.23 6.97
CA ILE A 221 16.69 24.46 7.55
C ILE A 221 16.20 24.22 8.99
N THR A 222 15.59 23.07 9.26
CA THR A 222 14.88 22.84 10.54
C THR A 222 15.63 21.92 11.49
N GLY A 223 16.62 21.15 11.02
CA GLY A 223 17.31 20.10 11.77
C GLY A 223 16.44 18.86 12.06
N LYS A 224 15.21 18.80 11.50
CA LYS A 224 14.25 17.73 11.76
C LYS A 224 13.99 16.91 10.50
N GLU A 225 13.69 15.62 10.68
CA GLU A 225 13.23 14.75 9.60
C GLU A 225 11.72 14.92 9.44
N GLY A 226 11.29 15.50 8.31
CA GLY A 226 9.89 15.87 8.10
C GLY A 226 9.06 14.85 7.29
N MET A 227 9.70 13.80 6.72
CA MET A 227 9.05 12.85 5.81
C MET A 227 9.77 11.50 5.82
N GLY A 228 9.05 10.41 5.60
CA GLY A 228 9.61 9.06 5.50
C GLY A 228 10.23 8.78 4.12
N PHE A 229 11.28 7.94 4.08
CA PHE A 229 11.90 7.49 2.81
C PHE A 229 10.94 6.67 1.94
N GLY A 230 9.87 6.13 2.50
CA GLY A 230 8.85 5.38 1.78
C GLY A 230 8.11 6.22 0.74
N ASP A 231 7.84 7.50 1.06
CA ASP A 231 7.15 8.43 0.16
C ASP A 231 7.96 8.68 -1.13
N PHE A 232 9.31 8.76 -1.02
CA PHE A 232 10.17 8.95 -2.20
C PHE A 232 10.09 7.75 -3.14
N LYS A 233 10.11 6.53 -2.57
CA LYS A 233 9.99 5.28 -3.33
C LYS A 233 8.61 5.15 -3.97
N LEU A 234 7.56 5.55 -3.25
CA LEU A 234 6.21 5.55 -3.81
C LEU A 234 6.08 6.55 -4.95
N LEU A 235 6.58 7.79 -4.81
CA LEU A 235 6.52 8.77 -5.91
C LEU A 235 7.40 8.33 -7.09
N ALA A 236 8.54 7.67 -6.84
CA ALA A 236 9.34 7.05 -7.91
C ALA A 236 8.55 5.95 -8.65
N ALA A 237 7.83 5.09 -7.91
CA ALA A 237 6.96 4.09 -8.52
C ALA A 237 5.85 4.74 -9.36
N LEU A 238 5.20 5.78 -8.85
CA LEU A 238 4.20 6.54 -9.61
C LEU A 238 4.80 7.14 -10.88
N GLY A 239 6.03 7.69 -10.80
CA GLY A 239 6.75 8.21 -11.96
C GLY A 239 7.09 7.14 -13.00
N ALA A 240 7.44 5.92 -12.57
CA ALA A 240 7.69 4.79 -13.47
C ALA A 240 6.42 4.36 -14.26
N TRP A 241 5.25 4.44 -13.65
CA TRP A 241 3.98 4.07 -14.28
C TRP A 241 3.35 5.18 -15.12
N LEU A 242 3.48 6.42 -14.67
CA LEU A 242 2.75 7.57 -15.22
C LEU A 242 3.61 8.45 -16.13
N GLY A 243 4.94 8.29 -16.03
CA GLY A 243 5.90 9.18 -16.69
C GLY A 243 6.11 10.49 -15.94
N TRP A 244 7.20 11.18 -16.30
CA TRP A 244 7.59 12.43 -15.63
C TRP A 244 6.59 13.58 -15.82
N ALA A 245 5.89 13.64 -16.96
CA ALA A 245 4.95 14.72 -17.28
C ALA A 245 3.75 14.79 -16.32
N LYS A 246 3.36 13.68 -15.69
CA LYS A 246 2.24 13.62 -14.74
C LYS A 246 2.69 13.84 -13.28
N LEU A 247 4.00 13.84 -12.98
CA LEU A 247 4.50 14.04 -11.62
C LEU A 247 4.09 15.39 -11.00
N PRO A 248 4.14 16.54 -11.72
CA PRO A 248 3.67 17.81 -11.15
C PRO A 248 2.20 17.74 -10.71
N LEU A 249 1.35 17.07 -11.49
CA LEU A 249 -0.05 16.85 -11.14
C LEU A 249 -0.19 16.02 -9.86
N VAL A 250 0.55 14.91 -9.75
CA VAL A 250 0.53 14.04 -8.57
C VAL A 250 0.98 14.80 -7.32
N ILE A 251 2.07 15.54 -7.41
CA ILE A 251 2.62 16.33 -6.29
C ILE A 251 1.63 17.42 -5.86
N LEU A 252 1.06 18.13 -6.83
CA LEU A 252 0.09 19.20 -6.54
C LEU A 252 -1.16 18.63 -5.84
N LEU A 253 -1.76 17.57 -6.38
CA LEU A 253 -2.96 16.96 -5.80
C LEU A 253 -2.68 16.37 -4.41
N SER A 254 -1.57 15.64 -4.24
CA SER A 254 -1.23 15.05 -2.94
C SER A 254 -0.92 16.11 -1.88
N SER A 255 -0.20 17.16 -2.24
CA SER A 255 0.13 18.26 -1.33
C SER A 255 -1.12 19.07 -0.95
N LEU A 256 -1.99 19.35 -1.91
CA LEU A 256 -3.23 20.09 -1.67
C LEU A 256 -4.18 19.29 -0.76
N THR A 257 -4.41 18.03 -1.07
CA THR A 257 -5.27 17.15 -0.25
C THR A 257 -4.69 16.93 1.14
N GLY A 258 -3.38 16.70 1.25
CA GLY A 258 -2.67 16.58 2.52
C GLY A 258 -2.76 17.85 3.37
N ALA A 259 -2.58 19.02 2.76
CA ALA A 259 -2.70 20.30 3.45
C ALA A 259 -4.15 20.55 3.95
N ILE A 260 -5.15 20.31 3.11
CA ILE A 260 -6.57 20.48 3.48
C ILE A 260 -6.93 19.57 4.67
N ILE A 261 -6.59 18.28 4.58
CA ILE A 261 -6.91 17.32 5.63
C ILE A 261 -6.10 17.61 6.89
N GLY A 262 -4.81 17.95 6.77
CA GLY A 262 -3.98 18.33 7.90
C GLY A 262 -4.50 19.56 8.66
N ILE A 263 -4.91 20.61 7.94
CA ILE A 263 -5.51 21.80 8.54
C ILE A 263 -6.84 21.43 9.20
N MET A 264 -7.68 20.64 8.53
CA MET A 264 -8.96 20.20 9.07
C MET A 264 -8.78 19.38 10.37
N MET A 265 -7.81 18.48 10.42
CA MET A 265 -7.48 17.72 11.63
C MET A 265 -7.01 18.62 12.77
N MET A 266 -6.18 19.61 12.49
CA MET A 266 -5.73 20.57 13.51
C MET A 266 -6.88 21.42 14.06
N VAL A 267 -7.78 21.89 13.19
CA VAL A 267 -8.89 22.79 13.58
C VAL A 267 -10.03 22.03 14.29
N LEU A 268 -10.45 20.87 13.75
CA LEU A 268 -11.61 20.14 14.27
C LEU A 268 -11.28 19.21 15.43
N PHE A 269 -10.13 18.55 15.40
CA PHE A 269 -9.78 17.50 16.37
C PHE A 269 -8.71 17.90 17.37
N LYS A 270 -8.27 19.16 17.39
CA LYS A 270 -7.19 19.66 18.27
C LYS A 270 -5.94 18.77 18.21
N HIS A 271 -5.69 18.19 17.05
CA HIS A 271 -4.57 17.29 16.81
C HIS A 271 -3.25 18.01 17.16
N GLN A 272 -2.41 17.39 17.99
CA GLN A 272 -1.16 18.02 18.39
C GLN A 272 -0.21 18.11 17.16
N ARG A 273 0.42 19.28 16.98
CA ARG A 273 1.34 19.56 15.86
C ARG A 273 2.53 18.59 15.73
N SER A 274 2.77 17.76 16.74
CA SER A 274 3.88 16.79 16.76
C SER A 274 3.52 15.39 16.22
N GLN A 275 2.25 15.12 15.93
CA GLN A 275 1.84 13.82 15.41
C GLN A 275 2.08 13.76 13.90
N ALA A 276 2.83 12.76 13.45
CA ALA A 276 3.08 12.53 12.02
C ALA A 276 1.76 12.22 11.28
N ILE A 277 1.51 12.93 10.18
CA ILE A 277 0.38 12.66 9.28
C ILE A 277 0.92 11.81 8.13
N PRO A 278 0.34 10.64 7.85
CA PRO A 278 0.79 9.79 6.75
C PRO A 278 0.58 10.53 5.41
N PHE A 279 1.61 10.59 4.57
CA PHE A 279 1.55 11.26 3.27
C PHE A 279 1.23 10.29 2.12
N GLY A 280 1.55 9.00 2.30
CA GLY A 280 1.32 7.95 1.31
C GLY A 280 -0.13 7.83 0.80
N PRO A 281 -1.17 7.93 1.63
CA PRO A 281 -2.55 7.89 1.16
C PRO A 281 -2.86 8.99 0.14
N TYR A 282 -2.35 10.20 0.33
CA TYR A 282 -2.58 11.32 -0.59
C TYR A 282 -1.83 11.12 -1.90
N LEU A 283 -0.59 10.60 -1.84
CA LEU A 283 0.17 10.20 -3.02
C LEU A 283 -0.53 9.08 -3.80
N ALA A 284 -1.06 8.07 -3.11
CA ALA A 284 -1.77 6.97 -3.74
C ALA A 284 -3.05 7.43 -4.45
N ILE A 285 -3.85 8.28 -3.81
CA ILE A 285 -5.06 8.86 -4.41
C ILE A 285 -4.69 9.72 -5.61
N ALA A 286 -3.70 10.60 -5.48
CA ALA A 286 -3.25 11.46 -6.57
C ALA A 286 -2.69 10.64 -7.75
N GLY A 287 -1.91 9.59 -7.47
CA GLY A 287 -1.40 8.67 -8.49
C GLY A 287 -2.51 7.92 -9.21
N TRP A 288 -3.53 7.45 -8.49
CA TRP A 288 -4.67 6.80 -9.11
C TRP A 288 -5.51 7.76 -9.97
N ILE A 289 -5.75 8.99 -9.51
CA ILE A 289 -6.40 10.04 -10.31
C ILE A 289 -5.59 10.35 -11.56
N ALA A 290 -4.26 10.44 -11.45
CA ALA A 290 -3.39 10.68 -12.59
C ALA A 290 -3.37 9.50 -13.58
N LEU A 291 -3.52 8.24 -13.14
CA LEU A 291 -3.73 7.10 -14.01
C LEU A 291 -5.07 7.20 -14.75
N MET A 292 -6.12 7.60 -14.05
CA MET A 292 -7.48 7.62 -14.61
C MET A 292 -7.74 8.84 -15.51
N TRP A 293 -7.26 10.00 -15.16
CA TRP A 293 -7.61 11.25 -15.87
C TRP A 293 -6.40 12.15 -16.16
N GLY A 294 -5.17 11.70 -15.86
CA GLY A 294 -3.97 12.51 -15.95
C GLY A 294 -3.75 13.14 -17.31
N ASP A 295 -3.95 12.39 -18.41
CA ASP A 295 -3.79 12.93 -19.78
C ASP A 295 -4.78 14.05 -20.07
N GLN A 296 -6.02 13.91 -19.63
CA GLN A 296 -7.08 14.92 -19.82
C GLN A 296 -6.78 16.17 -18.99
N ILE A 297 -6.35 15.99 -17.73
CA ILE A 297 -6.04 17.11 -16.84
C ILE A 297 -4.80 17.86 -17.32
N VAL A 298 -3.74 17.13 -17.73
CA VAL A 298 -2.52 17.75 -18.27
C VAL A 298 -2.83 18.49 -19.57
N ALA A 299 -3.62 17.91 -20.48
CA ALA A 299 -4.02 18.56 -21.72
C ALA A 299 -4.82 19.86 -21.52
N MET A 300 -5.73 19.86 -20.52
CA MET A 300 -6.46 21.09 -20.16
C MET A 300 -5.49 22.18 -19.66
N TYR A 301 -4.55 21.81 -18.82
CA TYR A 301 -3.60 22.73 -18.24
C TYR A 301 -2.59 23.28 -19.30
N THR A 302 -2.02 22.43 -20.11
CA THR A 302 -1.07 22.83 -21.16
C THR A 302 -1.77 23.55 -22.32
N GLY A 303 -2.95 23.11 -22.70
CA GLY A 303 -3.74 23.77 -23.76
C GLY A 303 -4.20 25.19 -23.39
N GLN A 304 -4.46 25.47 -22.09
CA GLN A 304 -4.77 26.82 -21.62
C GLN A 304 -3.54 27.73 -21.51
N MET A 305 -2.35 27.17 -21.34
CA MET A 305 -1.10 27.94 -21.26
C MET A 305 -0.46 28.21 -22.62
N GLY A 306 -0.99 27.66 -23.71
CA GLY A 306 -0.42 27.85 -25.06
C GLY A 306 0.96 27.23 -25.27
N LEU A 307 1.29 26.17 -24.47
CA LEU A 307 2.54 25.42 -24.55
C LEU A 307 2.37 24.16 -25.40
#